data_7786d95cbc85bf8a119a75d07014c1d3
#
_entry.id   7786d95cbc85bf8a119a75d07014c1d3
#
_cell.length_a   1.000
_cell.length_b   1.000
_cell.length_c   1.000
_cell.angle_alpha   90.00
_cell.angle_beta   90.00
_cell.angle_gamma   90.00
#
_symmetry.space_group_name_H-M   'P 1'
#
loop_
_entity.id
_entity.type
_entity.pdbx_description
1 polymer ?
#
loop_
_entity_poly.entity_id
_entity_poly.type
_entity_poly.pdbx_seq_one_letter_code
_entity_poly.pdbx_strand_id
1 'polypeptide(L)'
;MKEDDKISIFDLASPLDFRYYVSDSAVFERLKNYASEEAYVQAQLKVELALLWALEEVGIAPKGTYAKAAKAKITAQAVYDEEKKTEHNVRALVNLIQKELPAEAAPYVHLFATSMDITDTAQALRVKAMVQDVILPDFITLTELVVQMAKKEAKTAQIGRTHGQFAEPVTFGFYLSYYASRLLGRVEKIQEASNQLVGKFAGPVGAYNSLALAFGNKAPLFEKLILNKLGLEMDDRQISTQIVQPEPLTDLGYAVLSAFSVLANLADDMRHLYRSEIGEVYERGAEKRVGSSTMPHKINPKDFENVKSLWKAYAPRMVTLLSDQISEHQRDLTNSASNRFAVELFVAFEQAVLRMNKALSRLEPNRENLKKNLEASKSLIVAEPIYIVLALAGHPAPYEKAKELAGRVRAKKENPVAIVKKELPEYWNKISDMAKKILDDPTSYTGTAPARAVEISTAVTKRLSQLKVELKKPAPKKDFAAEIGELKAALEQGR
;
A
#
# COMPACT_ATOMS: atom_id res chain seq x y z
N MET A 1 13.89 24.14 28.84
CA MET A 1 15.05 23.77 28.01
C MET A 1 15.77 25.05 27.63
N LYS A 2 17.07 25.11 27.82
CA LYS A 2 17.86 26.25 27.39
C LYS A 2 17.87 26.29 25.86
N GLU A 3 17.93 27.48 25.28
CA GLU A 3 17.82 27.74 23.81
C GLU A 3 18.85 27.02 22.94
N ASP A 4 19.89 26.39 23.56
CA ASP A 4 21.00 25.69 22.90
C ASP A 4 20.89 24.16 22.84
N ASP A 5 19.88 23.55 23.44
CA ASP A 5 19.68 22.09 23.39
C ASP A 5 18.88 21.69 22.15
N LYS A 6 19.52 21.65 20.98
CA LYS A 6 18.93 21.04 19.79
C LYS A 6 18.71 19.57 20.03
N ILE A 7 17.45 19.16 20.15
CA ILE A 7 17.06 17.74 20.24
C ILE A 7 17.59 17.00 19.01
N SER A 8 18.40 15.99 19.24
CA SER A 8 18.87 15.09 18.19
C SER A 8 17.75 14.10 17.80
N ILE A 9 17.73 13.65 16.55
CA ILE A 9 16.83 12.55 16.15
C ILE A 9 17.09 11.28 16.97
N PHE A 10 18.25 11.12 17.56
CA PHE A 10 18.62 9.97 18.43
C PHE A 10 18.12 10.10 19.86
N ASP A 11 17.55 11.24 20.24
CA ASP A 11 16.87 11.44 21.51
C ASP A 11 15.39 11.00 21.44
N LEU A 12 14.89 10.72 20.22
CA LEU A 12 13.51 10.26 19.99
C LEU A 12 13.35 8.79 20.35
N ALA A 13 12.20 8.43 20.91
CA ALA A 13 11.93 7.07 21.36
C ALA A 13 11.47 6.11 20.25
N SER A 14 10.82 6.64 19.19
CA SER A 14 10.28 5.81 18.13
C SER A 14 11.36 5.36 17.13
N PRO A 15 11.60 4.04 16.96
CA PRO A 15 12.49 3.55 15.91
C PRO A 15 12.01 3.93 14.50
N LEU A 16 10.72 4.22 14.31
CA LEU A 16 10.22 4.71 13.04
C LEU A 16 10.98 6.00 12.67
N ASP A 17 11.06 6.98 13.59
CA ASP A 17 11.66 8.28 13.30
C ASP A 17 13.15 8.17 12.99
N PHE A 18 13.95 7.67 13.94
CA PHE A 18 15.42 7.72 13.78
C PHE A 18 15.98 6.60 12.90
N ARG A 19 15.25 5.52 12.60
CA ARG A 19 15.78 4.37 11.85
C ARG A 19 15.18 4.21 10.45
N TYR A 20 13.90 4.51 10.28
CA TYR A 20 13.13 4.17 9.08
C TYR A 20 12.51 5.37 8.36
N TYR A 21 12.49 6.54 8.99
CA TYR A 21 11.92 7.76 8.44
C TYR A 21 12.97 8.84 8.23
N VAL A 22 13.42 9.53 9.28
CA VAL A 22 14.34 10.68 9.14
C VAL A 22 15.73 10.25 8.68
N SER A 23 16.26 9.14 9.13
CA SER A 23 17.58 8.63 8.72
C SER A 23 17.61 8.05 7.30
N ASP A 24 16.46 7.75 6.70
CA ASP A 24 16.34 7.36 5.29
C ASP A 24 15.87 8.57 4.48
N SER A 25 16.81 9.32 3.91
CA SER A 25 16.52 10.56 3.18
C SER A 25 15.54 10.36 2.03
N ALA A 26 15.55 9.18 1.39
CA ALA A 26 14.62 8.87 0.30
C ALA A 26 13.17 8.82 0.80
N VAL A 27 12.92 8.21 1.98
CA VAL A 27 11.61 8.16 2.62
C VAL A 27 11.23 9.53 3.17
N PHE A 28 12.16 10.18 3.90
CA PHE A 28 11.88 11.45 4.57
C PHE A 28 11.49 12.55 3.59
N GLU A 29 12.27 12.77 2.53
CA GLU A 29 11.99 13.82 1.55
C GLU A 29 10.67 13.61 0.81
N ARG A 30 10.24 12.39 0.64
CA ARG A 30 8.97 12.05 -0.02
C ARG A 30 7.76 12.26 0.89
N LEU A 31 7.88 11.96 2.19
CA LEU A 31 6.75 11.90 3.11
C LEU A 31 6.66 13.06 4.11
N LYS A 32 7.71 13.85 4.33
CA LYS A 32 7.72 14.92 5.34
C LYS A 32 6.56 15.91 5.21
N ASN A 33 6.12 16.20 3.97
CA ASN A 33 5.03 17.14 3.69
C ASN A 33 3.64 16.53 3.90
N TYR A 34 3.55 15.27 4.34
CA TYR A 34 2.30 14.55 4.59
C TYR A 34 2.28 13.91 5.98
N ALA A 35 3.38 13.27 6.39
CA ALA A 35 3.43 12.44 7.59
C ALA A 35 3.85 13.19 8.85
N SER A 36 4.64 14.28 8.74
CA SER A 36 5.14 15.03 9.90
C SER A 36 4.04 15.78 10.66
N GLU A 37 4.33 16.18 11.90
CA GLU A 37 3.45 17.05 12.67
C GLU A 37 3.31 18.43 12.02
N GLU A 38 4.39 18.96 11.44
CA GLU A 38 4.31 20.19 10.63
C GLU A 38 3.29 20.06 9.50
N ALA A 39 3.32 18.93 8.76
CA ALA A 39 2.36 18.67 7.70
C ALA A 39 0.91 18.56 8.23
N TYR A 40 0.73 18.04 9.44
CA TYR A 40 -0.59 17.95 10.05
C TYR A 40 -1.14 19.34 10.44
N VAL A 41 -0.31 20.19 11.02
CA VAL A 41 -0.68 21.57 11.30
C VAL A 41 -1.00 22.34 10.03
N GLN A 42 -0.20 22.18 8.97
CA GLN A 42 -0.48 22.78 7.65
C GLN A 42 -1.79 22.28 7.04
N ALA A 43 -2.13 20.99 7.21
CA ALA A 43 -3.42 20.47 6.77
C ALA A 43 -4.60 21.08 7.57
N GLN A 44 -4.47 21.23 8.89
CA GLN A 44 -5.47 21.91 9.71
C GLN A 44 -5.65 23.38 9.29
N LEU A 45 -4.54 24.11 9.07
CA LEU A 45 -4.58 25.48 8.54
C LEU A 45 -5.32 25.52 7.20
N LYS A 46 -5.06 24.59 6.29
CA LYS A 46 -5.74 24.51 5.00
C LYS A 46 -7.25 24.30 5.14
N VAL A 47 -7.69 23.53 6.15
CA VAL A 47 -9.09 23.31 6.45
C VAL A 47 -9.75 24.60 6.99
N GLU A 48 -9.10 25.29 7.93
CA GLU A 48 -9.58 26.60 8.43
C GLU A 48 -9.67 27.64 7.30
N LEU A 49 -8.70 27.66 6.39
CA LEU A 49 -8.72 28.54 5.23
C LEU A 49 -9.88 28.20 4.27
N ALA A 50 -10.22 26.92 4.09
CA ALA A 50 -11.38 26.55 3.29
C ALA A 50 -12.70 26.99 3.91
N LEU A 51 -12.81 26.93 5.25
CA LEU A 51 -13.94 27.48 5.99
C LEU A 51 -14.04 28.99 5.79
N LEU A 52 -12.95 29.74 5.98
CA LEU A 52 -12.91 31.19 5.77
C LEU A 52 -13.27 31.58 4.33
N TRP A 53 -12.79 30.83 3.33
CA TRP A 53 -13.18 31.00 1.95
C TRP A 53 -14.70 30.83 1.76
N ALA A 54 -15.27 29.76 2.30
CA ALA A 54 -16.71 29.52 2.19
C ALA A 54 -17.55 30.63 2.85
N LEU A 55 -17.14 31.09 4.04
CA LEU A 55 -17.78 32.19 4.75
C LEU A 55 -17.73 33.54 3.99
N GLU A 56 -16.59 33.79 3.32
CA GLU A 56 -16.41 34.95 2.45
C GLU A 56 -17.29 34.88 1.21
N GLU A 57 -17.33 33.73 0.54
CA GLU A 57 -18.13 33.53 -0.67
C GLU A 57 -19.63 33.63 -0.43
N VAL A 58 -20.12 33.15 0.71
CA VAL A 58 -21.54 33.30 1.07
C VAL A 58 -21.89 34.68 1.66
N GLY A 59 -20.91 35.55 1.88
CA GLY A 59 -21.10 36.93 2.36
C GLY A 59 -21.25 37.06 3.88
N ILE A 60 -20.81 36.07 4.66
CA ILE A 60 -20.76 36.17 6.15
C ILE A 60 -19.47 36.87 6.58
N ALA A 61 -18.32 36.42 6.08
CA ALA A 61 -17.02 37.03 6.35
C ALA A 61 -16.78 38.22 5.38
N PRO A 62 -16.04 39.27 5.80
CA PRO A 62 -15.65 40.37 4.92
C PRO A 62 -14.80 39.88 3.74
N LYS A 63 -14.97 40.55 2.58
CA LYS A 63 -14.15 40.27 1.41
C LYS A 63 -12.65 40.45 1.69
N GLY A 64 -11.82 39.50 1.22
CA GLY A 64 -10.38 39.51 1.42
C GLY A 64 -9.89 38.85 2.70
N THR A 65 -10.80 38.36 3.56
CA THR A 65 -10.46 37.62 4.79
C THR A 65 -9.64 36.38 4.47
N TYR A 66 -10.12 35.54 3.55
CA TYR A 66 -9.40 34.36 3.09
C TYR A 66 -8.00 34.70 2.56
N ALA A 67 -7.90 35.70 1.67
CA ALA A 67 -6.65 36.06 1.05
C ALA A 67 -5.62 36.62 2.05
N LYS A 68 -6.05 37.26 3.14
CA LYS A 68 -5.19 37.71 4.24
C LYS A 68 -4.75 36.52 5.09
N ALA A 69 -5.70 35.67 5.54
CA ALA A 69 -5.39 34.49 6.34
C ALA A 69 -4.45 33.50 5.60
N ALA A 70 -4.57 33.36 4.29
CA ALA A 70 -3.72 32.49 3.48
C ALA A 70 -2.24 32.92 3.42
N LYS A 71 -1.91 34.14 3.87
CA LYS A 71 -0.52 34.63 3.99
C LYS A 71 0.12 34.28 5.33
N ALA A 72 -0.65 33.81 6.31
CA ALA A 72 -0.16 33.45 7.62
C ALA A 72 0.88 32.35 7.54
N LYS A 73 2.01 32.55 8.21
CA LYS A 73 3.10 31.56 8.31
C LYS A 73 3.07 30.93 9.70
N ILE A 74 2.14 29.99 9.89
CA ILE A 74 1.95 29.31 11.16
C ILE A 74 2.72 27.98 11.09
N THR A 75 3.62 27.73 12.04
CA THR A 75 4.38 26.48 12.17
C THR A 75 3.83 25.62 13.28
N ALA A 76 4.15 24.31 13.25
CA ALA A 76 3.81 23.42 14.37
C ALA A 76 4.39 23.94 15.69
N GLN A 77 5.63 24.42 15.71
CA GLN A 77 6.25 24.97 16.90
C GLN A 77 5.43 26.12 17.49
N ALA A 78 4.97 27.06 16.65
CA ALA A 78 4.14 28.18 17.12
C ALA A 78 2.80 27.71 17.71
N VAL A 79 2.17 26.68 17.10
CA VAL A 79 0.92 26.09 17.63
C VAL A 79 1.17 25.45 19.00
N TYR A 80 2.24 24.64 19.13
CA TYR A 80 2.58 24.01 20.41
C TYR A 80 2.95 25.01 21.51
N ASP A 81 3.57 26.13 21.17
CA ASP A 81 3.89 27.19 22.13
C ASP A 81 2.63 27.96 22.58
N GLU A 82 1.68 28.20 21.68
CA GLU A 82 0.39 28.79 22.03
C GLU A 82 -0.52 27.79 22.80
N GLU A 83 -0.42 26.48 22.49
CA GLU A 83 -1.16 25.41 23.17
C GLU A 83 -0.79 25.31 24.67
N LYS A 84 0.44 25.62 25.05
CA LYS A 84 0.84 25.71 26.48
C LYS A 84 -0.01 26.69 27.29
N LYS A 85 -0.63 27.68 26.62
CA LYS A 85 -1.49 28.69 27.24
C LYS A 85 -2.97 28.32 27.18
N THR A 86 -3.37 27.65 26.07
CA THR A 86 -4.78 27.34 25.80
C THR A 86 -5.19 25.96 26.28
N GLU A 87 -4.23 25.07 26.49
CA GLU A 87 -4.41 23.63 26.76
C GLU A 87 -5.28 22.93 25.70
N HIS A 88 -5.28 23.52 24.47
CA HIS A 88 -6.12 23.03 23.38
C HIS A 88 -5.51 23.38 22.01
N ASN A 89 -5.09 22.36 21.25
CA ASN A 89 -4.36 22.51 20.00
C ASN A 89 -5.12 23.31 18.91
N VAL A 90 -6.38 22.97 18.64
CA VAL A 90 -7.16 23.69 17.61
C VAL A 90 -7.41 25.13 18.04
N ARG A 91 -7.66 25.38 19.32
CA ARG A 91 -7.82 26.76 19.82
C ARG A 91 -6.52 27.57 19.68
N ALA A 92 -5.36 26.92 19.89
CA ALA A 92 -4.07 27.54 19.66
C ALA A 92 -3.89 27.97 18.19
N LEU A 93 -4.21 27.08 17.25
CA LEU A 93 -4.20 27.40 15.82
C LEU A 93 -5.12 28.56 15.48
N VAL A 94 -6.36 28.53 15.96
CA VAL A 94 -7.35 29.60 15.77
C VAL A 94 -6.83 30.95 16.28
N ASN A 95 -6.23 30.99 17.48
CA ASN A 95 -5.66 32.23 18.04
C ASN A 95 -4.54 32.78 17.14
N LEU A 96 -3.69 31.91 16.59
CA LEU A 96 -2.61 32.34 15.69
C LEU A 96 -3.15 32.88 14.37
N ILE A 97 -4.17 32.25 13.77
CA ILE A 97 -4.82 32.77 12.56
C ILE A 97 -5.47 34.12 12.84
N GLN A 98 -6.16 34.27 13.98
CA GLN A 98 -6.82 35.52 14.37
C GLN A 98 -5.83 36.69 14.52
N LYS A 99 -4.60 36.42 15.04
CA LYS A 99 -3.56 37.46 15.19
C LYS A 99 -3.05 38.00 13.83
N GLU A 100 -3.17 37.24 12.77
CA GLU A 100 -2.79 37.66 11.41
C GLU A 100 -3.90 38.43 10.67
N LEU A 101 -5.07 38.56 11.27
CA LEU A 101 -6.23 39.16 10.67
C LEU A 101 -6.58 40.49 11.35
N PRO A 102 -7.18 41.47 10.62
CA PRO A 102 -7.71 42.65 11.23
C PRO A 102 -8.91 42.32 12.12
N ALA A 103 -9.19 43.21 13.10
CA ALA A 103 -10.19 43.00 14.15
C ALA A 103 -11.58 42.65 13.61
N GLU A 104 -11.98 43.22 12.47
CA GLU A 104 -13.24 42.96 11.80
C GLU A 104 -13.33 41.59 11.12
N ALA A 105 -12.23 40.96 10.83
CA ALA A 105 -12.15 39.63 10.17
C ALA A 105 -11.88 38.50 11.16
N ALA A 106 -11.17 38.76 12.25
CA ALA A 106 -10.78 37.76 13.24
C ALA A 106 -11.93 36.91 13.82
N PRO A 107 -13.16 37.46 14.08
CA PRO A 107 -14.27 36.69 14.64
C PRO A 107 -14.79 35.56 13.75
N TYR A 108 -14.48 35.56 12.45
CA TYR A 108 -14.93 34.53 11.51
C TYR A 108 -14.04 33.29 11.45
N VAL A 109 -12.86 33.32 12.07
CA VAL A 109 -12.00 32.17 12.18
C VAL A 109 -12.67 31.11 13.05
N HIS A 110 -12.79 29.89 12.54
CA HIS A 110 -13.45 28.77 13.21
C HIS A 110 -14.95 28.92 13.45
N LEU A 111 -15.61 29.90 12.80
CA LEU A 111 -17.04 30.13 12.97
C LEU A 111 -17.82 28.90 12.50
N PHE A 112 -18.79 28.44 13.31
CA PHE A 112 -19.62 27.23 13.14
C PHE A 112 -18.89 25.89 13.30
N ALA A 113 -17.56 25.86 13.35
CA ALA A 113 -16.78 24.62 13.43
C ALA A 113 -16.61 24.13 14.87
N THR A 114 -16.36 22.85 15.00
CA THR A 114 -15.78 22.22 16.20
C THR A 114 -14.40 21.65 15.86
N SER A 115 -13.62 21.31 16.87
CA SER A 115 -12.24 20.82 16.69
C SER A 115 -12.13 19.65 15.71
N MET A 116 -13.07 18.72 15.76
CA MET A 116 -13.04 17.54 14.90
C MET A 116 -13.43 17.84 13.45
N ASP A 117 -14.19 18.93 13.19
CA ASP A 117 -14.39 19.40 11.81
C ASP A 117 -13.06 19.76 11.14
N ILE A 118 -12.08 20.24 11.94
CA ILE A 118 -10.76 20.62 11.48
C ILE A 118 -9.80 19.41 11.45
N THR A 119 -9.72 18.66 12.56
CA THR A 119 -8.69 17.62 12.73
C THR A 119 -8.97 16.38 11.89
N ASP A 120 -10.21 15.89 11.83
CA ASP A 120 -10.56 14.72 11.03
C ASP A 120 -10.48 15.02 9.53
N THR A 121 -10.97 16.20 9.13
CA THR A 121 -10.88 16.66 7.75
C THR A 121 -9.42 16.85 7.31
N ALA A 122 -8.57 17.41 8.19
CA ALA A 122 -7.13 17.52 7.93
C ALA A 122 -6.44 16.15 7.83
N GLN A 123 -6.83 15.18 8.67
CA GLN A 123 -6.33 13.81 8.62
C GLN A 123 -6.70 13.14 7.29
N ALA A 124 -7.96 13.21 6.88
CA ALA A 124 -8.42 12.68 5.61
C ALA A 124 -7.66 13.31 4.43
N LEU A 125 -7.52 14.63 4.44
CA LEU A 125 -6.84 15.39 3.40
C LEU A 125 -5.37 14.98 3.24
N ARG A 126 -4.59 14.95 4.35
CA ARG A 126 -3.17 14.62 4.28
C ARG A 126 -2.91 13.15 3.95
N VAL A 127 -3.73 12.22 4.48
CA VAL A 127 -3.57 10.79 4.20
C VAL A 127 -3.94 10.49 2.74
N LYS A 128 -5.02 11.08 2.22
CA LYS A 128 -5.39 10.96 0.81
C LYS A 128 -4.28 11.44 -0.11
N ALA A 129 -3.74 12.63 0.16
CA ALA A 129 -2.65 13.21 -0.62
C ALA A 129 -1.38 12.33 -0.53
N MET A 130 -0.98 11.88 0.67
CA MET A 130 0.17 11.00 0.86
C MET A 130 0.06 9.72 0.03
N VAL A 131 -1.14 9.09 0.04
CA VAL A 131 -1.38 7.85 -0.71
C VAL A 131 -1.35 8.10 -2.21
N GLN A 132 -2.00 9.17 -2.70
CA GLN A 132 -2.12 9.44 -4.13
C GLN A 132 -0.85 10.01 -4.76
N ASP A 133 -0.14 10.87 -4.03
CA ASP A 133 1.03 11.59 -4.55
C ASP A 133 2.34 10.82 -4.36
N VAL A 134 2.42 9.92 -3.39
CA VAL A 134 3.67 9.21 -3.04
C VAL A 134 3.50 7.69 -3.09
N ILE A 135 2.65 7.12 -2.22
CA ILE A 135 2.60 5.67 -2.01
C ILE A 135 2.17 4.93 -3.27
N LEU A 136 1.08 5.34 -3.92
CA LEU A 136 0.60 4.68 -5.14
C LEU A 136 1.60 4.78 -6.31
N PRO A 137 2.21 5.94 -6.63
CA PRO A 137 3.25 6.04 -7.65
C PRO A 137 4.43 5.09 -7.41
N ASP A 138 4.92 5.00 -6.17
CA ASP A 138 6.05 4.15 -5.84
C ASP A 138 5.68 2.67 -5.82
N PHE A 139 4.50 2.32 -5.34
CA PHE A 139 3.99 0.96 -5.37
C PHE A 139 3.69 0.47 -6.81
N ILE A 140 3.22 1.36 -7.69
CA ILE A 140 3.11 1.08 -9.12
C ILE A 140 4.50 0.83 -9.72
N THR A 141 5.49 1.65 -9.41
CA THR A 141 6.87 1.50 -9.89
C THR A 141 7.46 0.15 -9.47
N LEU A 142 7.24 -0.27 -8.23
CA LEU A 142 7.63 -1.59 -7.74
C LEU A 142 6.91 -2.71 -8.51
N THR A 143 5.61 -2.57 -8.75
CA THR A 143 4.83 -3.56 -9.49
C THR A 143 5.32 -3.69 -10.94
N GLU A 144 5.66 -2.58 -11.58
CA GLU A 144 6.27 -2.58 -12.92
C GLU A 144 7.62 -3.30 -12.95
N LEU A 145 8.45 -3.13 -11.92
CA LEU A 145 9.72 -3.87 -11.81
C LEU A 145 9.47 -5.39 -11.76
N VAL A 146 8.52 -5.84 -10.95
CA VAL A 146 8.15 -7.28 -10.87
C VAL A 146 7.64 -7.79 -12.23
N VAL A 147 6.83 -7.00 -12.94
CA VAL A 147 6.35 -7.31 -14.30
C VAL A 147 7.51 -7.44 -15.29
N GLN A 148 8.47 -6.51 -15.25
CA GLN A 148 9.65 -6.56 -16.14
C GLN A 148 10.48 -7.80 -15.89
N MET A 149 10.72 -8.15 -14.61
CA MET A 149 11.40 -9.36 -14.22
C MET A 149 10.64 -10.62 -14.70
N ALA A 150 9.32 -10.65 -14.53
CA ALA A 150 8.48 -11.76 -14.98
C ALA A 150 8.57 -11.97 -16.50
N LYS A 151 8.55 -10.91 -17.30
CA LYS A 151 8.71 -10.98 -18.75
C LYS A 151 10.11 -11.47 -19.15
N LYS A 152 11.14 -10.91 -18.52
CA LYS A 152 12.54 -11.27 -18.77
C LYS A 152 12.80 -12.76 -18.53
N GLU A 153 12.23 -13.28 -17.45
CA GLU A 153 12.45 -14.65 -16.99
C GLU A 153 11.32 -15.63 -17.39
N ALA A 154 10.46 -15.25 -18.33
CA ALA A 154 9.29 -16.03 -18.74
C ALA A 154 9.63 -17.48 -19.17
N LYS A 155 10.83 -17.70 -19.72
CA LYS A 155 11.31 -18.99 -20.19
C LYS A 155 12.37 -19.65 -19.29
N THR A 156 12.74 -19.01 -18.17
CA THR A 156 13.75 -19.54 -17.25
C THR A 156 13.13 -20.65 -16.41
N ALA A 157 13.46 -21.90 -16.75
CA ALA A 157 12.93 -23.07 -16.07
C ALA A 157 13.41 -23.14 -14.60
N GLN A 158 12.51 -23.51 -13.72
CA GLN A 158 12.70 -23.65 -12.28
C GLN A 158 11.94 -24.88 -11.81
N ILE A 159 12.48 -25.61 -10.82
CA ILE A 159 11.70 -26.65 -10.15
C ILE A 159 10.67 -26.02 -9.23
N GLY A 160 9.39 -26.30 -9.45
CA GLY A 160 8.31 -25.97 -8.54
C GLY A 160 8.43 -26.74 -7.24
N ARG A 161 8.01 -26.12 -6.14
CA ARG A 161 8.00 -26.75 -4.81
C ARG A 161 6.64 -26.58 -4.17
N THR A 162 6.07 -27.69 -3.71
CA THR A 162 4.90 -27.70 -2.83
C THR A 162 5.28 -28.41 -1.53
N HIS A 163 4.84 -27.92 -0.40
CA HIS A 163 5.22 -28.46 0.91
C HIS A 163 6.75 -28.53 1.13
N GLY A 164 7.52 -27.67 0.44
CA GLY A 164 8.98 -27.70 0.46
C GLY A 164 9.62 -28.85 -0.34
N GLN A 165 8.81 -29.70 -1.00
CA GLN A 165 9.28 -30.81 -1.83
C GLN A 165 9.29 -30.43 -3.31
N PHE A 166 10.17 -31.05 -4.09
CA PHE A 166 10.20 -30.91 -5.54
C PHE A 166 8.88 -31.42 -6.13
N ALA A 167 8.27 -30.59 -6.98
CA ALA A 167 7.05 -30.90 -7.75
C ALA A 167 7.36 -30.82 -9.25
N GLU A 168 6.47 -30.25 -10.06
CA GLU A 168 6.68 -30.10 -11.48
C GLU A 168 7.54 -28.87 -11.83
N PRO A 169 8.21 -28.86 -12.98
CA PRO A 169 8.87 -27.68 -13.50
C PRO A 169 7.89 -26.54 -13.81
N VAL A 170 8.31 -25.33 -13.44
CA VAL A 170 7.63 -24.09 -13.83
C VAL A 170 8.66 -23.16 -14.46
N THR A 171 8.35 -21.88 -14.64
CA THR A 171 9.33 -20.85 -14.96
C THR A 171 9.41 -19.78 -13.87
N PHE A 172 10.60 -19.24 -13.65
CA PHE A 172 10.80 -18.15 -12.68
C PHE A 172 9.97 -16.93 -13.03
N GLY A 173 9.78 -16.65 -14.33
CA GLY A 173 8.89 -15.57 -14.79
C GLY A 173 7.42 -15.83 -14.48
N PHE A 174 6.93 -17.06 -14.60
CA PHE A 174 5.56 -17.40 -14.20
C PHE A 174 5.33 -17.21 -12.71
N TYR A 175 6.27 -17.64 -11.91
CA TYR A 175 6.27 -17.42 -10.47
C TYR A 175 6.21 -15.93 -10.11
N LEU A 176 7.01 -15.07 -10.76
CA LEU A 176 6.94 -13.62 -10.56
C LEU A 176 5.65 -13.01 -11.09
N SER A 177 5.07 -13.54 -12.18
CA SER A 177 3.81 -13.02 -12.72
C SER A 177 2.62 -13.22 -11.78
N TYR A 178 2.65 -14.25 -10.94
CA TYR A 178 1.70 -14.45 -9.85
C TYR A 178 1.72 -13.26 -8.88
N TYR A 179 2.92 -12.80 -8.48
CA TYR A 179 3.05 -11.63 -7.63
C TYR A 179 2.65 -10.33 -8.34
N ALA A 180 3.00 -10.18 -9.62
CA ALA A 180 2.58 -9.03 -10.41
C ALA A 180 1.04 -8.86 -10.43
N SER A 181 0.30 -9.96 -10.60
CA SER A 181 -1.17 -9.96 -10.54
C SER A 181 -1.70 -9.57 -9.15
N ARG A 182 -1.13 -10.14 -8.09
CA ARG A 182 -1.53 -9.82 -6.70
C ARG A 182 -1.26 -8.35 -6.36
N LEU A 183 -0.10 -7.82 -6.75
CA LEU A 183 0.28 -6.43 -6.50
C LEU A 183 -0.64 -5.46 -7.23
N LEU A 184 -0.98 -5.73 -8.51
CA LEU A 184 -1.96 -4.92 -9.23
C LEU A 184 -3.28 -4.81 -8.48
N GLY A 185 -3.84 -5.94 -8.04
CA GLY A 185 -5.09 -5.93 -7.27
C GLY A 185 -4.99 -5.13 -5.96
N ARG A 186 -3.79 -5.00 -5.39
CA ARG A 186 -3.58 -4.15 -4.19
C ARG A 186 -3.45 -2.68 -4.54
N VAL A 187 -2.78 -2.34 -5.64
CA VAL A 187 -2.74 -0.96 -6.16
C VAL A 187 -4.16 -0.43 -6.36
N GLU A 188 -5.02 -1.21 -7.03
CA GLU A 188 -6.41 -0.84 -7.29
C GLU A 188 -7.21 -0.65 -6.00
N LYS A 189 -7.06 -1.55 -5.02
CA LYS A 189 -7.77 -1.44 -3.75
C LYS A 189 -7.31 -0.26 -2.89
N ILE A 190 -6.03 0.08 -2.89
CA ILE A 190 -5.53 1.28 -2.20
C ILE A 190 -6.07 2.54 -2.88
N GLN A 191 -6.08 2.60 -4.20
CA GLN A 191 -6.64 3.74 -4.94
C GLN A 191 -8.13 3.92 -4.65
N GLU A 192 -8.91 2.84 -4.72
CA GLU A 192 -10.35 2.84 -4.42
C GLU A 192 -10.61 3.36 -2.99
N ALA A 193 -9.95 2.78 -1.99
CA ALA A 193 -10.14 3.15 -0.59
C ALA A 193 -9.68 4.59 -0.30
N SER A 194 -8.58 5.05 -0.91
CA SER A 194 -8.10 6.43 -0.72
C SER A 194 -9.08 7.47 -1.25
N ASN A 195 -9.84 7.15 -2.31
CA ASN A 195 -10.85 8.04 -2.86
C ASN A 195 -12.09 8.18 -1.96
N GLN A 196 -12.31 7.23 -1.05
CA GLN A 196 -13.45 7.23 -0.15
C GLN A 196 -13.19 7.99 1.16
N LEU A 197 -11.97 8.51 1.37
CA LEU A 197 -11.70 9.35 2.53
C LEU A 197 -12.52 10.64 2.47
N VAL A 198 -13.19 10.94 3.56
CA VAL A 198 -14.08 12.09 3.71
C VAL A 198 -13.71 12.96 4.90
N GLY A 199 -14.14 14.21 4.89
CA GLY A 199 -14.08 15.10 6.03
C GLY A 199 -15.48 15.39 6.57
N LYS A 200 -15.59 16.36 7.48
CA LYS A 200 -16.87 16.84 8.02
C LYS A 200 -16.84 18.33 8.36
N PHE A 201 -18.01 18.95 8.35
CA PHE A 201 -18.31 20.29 8.88
C PHE A 201 -19.75 20.34 9.41
N ALA A 202 -20.09 19.41 10.31
CA ALA A 202 -21.44 19.24 10.84
C ALA A 202 -21.57 19.66 12.31
N GLY A 203 -20.50 20.20 12.90
CA GLY A 203 -20.46 20.66 14.28
C GLY A 203 -20.28 19.53 15.32
N PRO A 204 -20.42 19.86 16.64
CA PRO A 204 -20.00 18.98 17.75
C PRO A 204 -20.73 17.65 17.84
N VAL A 205 -21.92 17.53 17.29
CA VAL A 205 -22.75 16.31 17.36
C VAL A 205 -23.26 15.85 15.98
N GLY A 206 -22.78 16.49 14.91
CA GLY A 206 -23.14 16.12 13.53
C GLY A 206 -24.52 16.59 13.07
N ALA A 207 -25.20 17.38 13.85
CA ALA A 207 -26.59 17.82 13.58
C ALA A 207 -26.71 19.25 13.01
N TYR A 208 -25.59 19.86 12.62
CA TYR A 208 -25.53 21.21 12.03
C TYR A 208 -26.15 22.34 12.89
N ASN A 209 -26.22 22.16 14.21
CA ASN A 209 -26.96 23.10 15.09
C ASN A 209 -26.57 24.56 14.85
N SER A 210 -25.28 24.89 14.84
CA SER A 210 -24.81 26.28 14.62
C SER A 210 -25.01 26.73 13.18
N LEU A 211 -24.77 25.86 12.18
CA LEU A 211 -24.96 26.13 10.77
C LEU A 211 -26.45 26.37 10.43
N ALA A 212 -27.35 25.62 11.08
CA ALA A 212 -28.79 25.79 10.88
C ALA A 212 -29.32 27.14 11.33
N LEU A 213 -28.66 27.83 12.28
CA LEU A 213 -28.97 29.22 12.64
C LEU A 213 -28.77 30.21 11.48
N ALA A 214 -27.81 29.89 10.59
CA ALA A 214 -27.51 30.74 9.44
C ALA A 214 -28.19 30.26 8.14
N PHE A 215 -28.29 28.95 7.92
CA PHE A 215 -28.65 28.37 6.63
C PHE A 215 -29.93 27.50 6.70
N GLY A 216 -30.55 27.34 7.87
CA GLY A 216 -31.71 26.47 8.02
C GLY A 216 -31.45 25.05 7.47
N ASN A 217 -32.36 24.54 6.66
CA ASN A 217 -32.26 23.21 6.03
C ASN A 217 -31.14 23.10 4.95
N LYS A 218 -30.49 24.22 4.62
CA LYS A 218 -29.35 24.25 3.67
C LYS A 218 -27.99 24.08 4.35
N ALA A 219 -27.94 23.86 5.67
CA ALA A 219 -26.71 23.65 6.42
C ALA A 219 -25.83 22.52 5.84
N PRO A 220 -26.35 21.34 5.40
CA PRO A 220 -25.53 20.32 4.76
C PRO A 220 -24.87 20.76 3.44
N LEU A 221 -25.48 21.72 2.72
CA LEU A 221 -24.88 22.26 1.49
C LEU A 221 -23.62 23.09 1.79
N PHE A 222 -23.56 23.78 2.95
CA PHE A 222 -22.38 24.51 3.39
C PHE A 222 -21.19 23.54 3.68
N GLU A 223 -21.44 22.42 4.36
CA GLU A 223 -20.46 21.36 4.55
C GLU A 223 -19.94 20.84 3.19
N LYS A 224 -20.85 20.50 2.27
CA LYS A 224 -20.52 20.01 0.93
C LYS A 224 -19.66 21.03 0.15
N LEU A 225 -19.94 22.31 0.26
CA LEU A 225 -19.15 23.38 -0.35
C LEU A 225 -17.69 23.36 0.14
N ILE A 226 -17.46 23.25 1.45
CA ILE A 226 -16.11 23.22 2.05
C ILE A 226 -15.37 21.94 1.63
N LEU A 227 -16.01 20.77 1.77
CA LEU A 227 -15.39 19.49 1.44
C LEU A 227 -15.02 19.40 -0.05
N ASN A 228 -15.89 19.87 -0.92
CA ASN A 228 -15.62 19.96 -2.36
C ASN A 228 -14.45 20.91 -2.67
N LYS A 229 -14.34 22.03 -1.96
CA LYS A 229 -13.19 22.95 -2.08
C LYS A 229 -11.87 22.28 -1.70
N LEU A 230 -11.90 21.35 -0.74
CA LEU A 230 -10.75 20.59 -0.27
C LEU A 230 -10.44 19.34 -1.15
N GLY A 231 -11.32 19.00 -2.11
CA GLY A 231 -11.19 17.79 -2.91
C GLY A 231 -11.54 16.50 -2.13
N LEU A 232 -12.34 16.65 -1.09
CA LEU A 232 -12.98 15.58 -0.35
C LEU A 232 -14.45 15.49 -0.80
N GLU A 233 -14.93 14.30 -1.11
CA GLU A 233 -16.31 14.09 -1.52
C GLU A 233 -17.05 13.41 -0.37
N MET A 234 -18.28 13.88 -0.08
CA MET A 234 -19.17 13.27 0.88
C MET A 234 -20.31 12.58 0.12
N ASP A 235 -20.60 11.33 0.45
CA ASP A 235 -21.78 10.63 -0.04
C ASP A 235 -23.01 11.21 0.70
N ASP A 236 -24.07 11.57 -0.03
CA ASP A 236 -25.29 12.14 0.53
C ASP A 236 -26.01 11.23 1.54
N ARG A 237 -25.61 9.96 1.62
CA ARG A 237 -26.10 8.97 2.60
C ARG A 237 -25.29 8.95 3.89
N GLN A 238 -24.16 9.65 3.93
CA GLN A 238 -23.28 9.66 5.10
C GLN A 238 -23.69 10.81 6.04
N ILE A 239 -23.68 10.51 7.32
CA ILE A 239 -23.77 11.48 8.39
C ILE A 239 -22.56 11.30 9.31
N SER A 240 -22.16 12.38 9.95
CA SER A 240 -21.13 12.37 10.99
C SER A 240 -21.77 12.54 12.37
N THR A 241 -20.97 12.28 13.39
CA THR A 241 -21.24 12.71 14.77
C THR A 241 -20.26 13.83 15.14
N GLN A 242 -19.61 13.77 16.29
CA GLN A 242 -18.46 14.65 16.55
C GLN A 242 -17.29 14.33 15.60
N ILE A 243 -17.14 13.07 15.20
CA ILE A 243 -16.09 12.61 14.27
C ILE A 243 -16.70 12.14 12.95
N VAL A 244 -15.88 12.00 11.92
CA VAL A 244 -16.25 11.29 10.69
C VAL A 244 -16.51 9.80 10.97
N GLN A 245 -17.21 9.12 10.07
CA GLN A 245 -17.27 7.67 10.13
C GLN A 245 -15.85 7.08 10.00
N PRO A 246 -15.43 6.19 10.90
CA PRO A 246 -14.06 5.67 10.92
C PRO A 246 -13.77 4.63 9.83
N GLU A 247 -14.81 4.05 9.23
CA GLU A 247 -14.71 2.98 8.25
C GLU A 247 -13.83 3.33 7.05
N PRO A 248 -13.91 4.51 6.41
CA PRO A 248 -13.07 4.83 5.25
C PRO A 248 -11.57 4.78 5.55
N LEU A 249 -11.14 5.25 6.72
CA LEU A 249 -9.73 5.16 7.14
C LEU A 249 -9.34 3.71 7.48
N THR A 250 -10.24 2.97 8.10
CA THR A 250 -10.05 1.53 8.43
C THR A 250 -9.91 0.70 7.15
N ASP A 251 -10.77 0.93 6.16
CA ASP A 251 -10.73 0.24 4.86
C ASP A 251 -9.43 0.55 4.09
N LEU A 252 -9.00 1.81 4.11
CA LEU A 252 -7.72 2.19 3.54
C LEU A 252 -6.54 1.54 4.29
N GLY A 253 -6.57 1.53 5.62
CA GLY A 253 -5.59 0.84 6.45
C GLY A 253 -5.53 -0.65 6.14
N TYR A 254 -6.68 -1.30 5.98
CA TYR A 254 -6.76 -2.70 5.55
C TYR A 254 -6.18 -2.92 4.14
N ALA A 255 -6.52 -2.06 3.18
CA ALA A 255 -6.00 -2.17 1.81
C ALA A 255 -4.47 -2.07 1.78
N VAL A 256 -3.90 -1.10 2.51
CA VAL A 256 -2.46 -0.92 2.66
C VAL A 256 -1.81 -2.12 3.37
N LEU A 257 -2.39 -2.59 4.48
CA LEU A 257 -1.84 -3.73 5.20
C LEU A 257 -1.93 -5.02 4.39
N SER A 258 -2.99 -5.22 3.61
CA SER A 258 -3.11 -6.34 2.67
C SER A 258 -2.03 -6.29 1.58
N ALA A 259 -1.72 -5.09 1.06
CA ALA A 259 -0.60 -4.89 0.13
C ALA A 259 0.74 -5.19 0.81
N PHE A 260 0.94 -4.73 2.02
CA PHE A 260 2.13 -5.00 2.83
C PHE A 260 2.31 -6.51 3.06
N SER A 261 1.21 -7.25 3.27
CA SER A 261 1.24 -8.72 3.40
C SER A 261 1.71 -9.40 2.12
N VAL A 262 1.32 -8.90 0.93
CA VAL A 262 1.82 -9.40 -0.35
C VAL A 262 3.32 -9.14 -0.50
N LEU A 263 3.80 -7.94 -0.11
CA LEU A 263 5.23 -7.63 -0.12
C LEU A 263 6.01 -8.52 0.85
N ALA A 264 5.49 -8.73 2.06
CA ALA A 264 6.12 -9.61 3.06
C ALA A 264 6.19 -11.06 2.59
N ASN A 265 5.16 -11.55 1.87
CA ASN A 265 5.16 -12.88 1.27
C ASN A 265 6.20 -12.99 0.14
N LEU A 266 6.25 -12.02 -0.78
CA LEU A 266 7.28 -12.00 -1.83
C LEU A 266 8.69 -11.95 -1.22
N ALA A 267 8.89 -11.14 -0.19
CA ALA A 267 10.16 -11.05 0.51
C ALA A 267 10.56 -12.39 1.16
N ASP A 268 9.60 -13.09 1.76
CA ASP A 268 9.84 -14.39 2.40
C ASP A 268 10.19 -15.46 1.37
N ASP A 269 9.50 -15.48 0.24
CA ASP A 269 9.81 -16.41 -0.85
C ASP A 269 11.20 -16.15 -1.45
N MET A 270 11.60 -14.88 -1.62
CA MET A 270 12.96 -14.54 -2.07
C MET A 270 14.00 -14.99 -1.05
N ARG A 271 13.74 -14.86 0.26
CA ARG A 271 14.61 -15.39 1.32
C ARG A 271 14.76 -16.91 1.23
N HIS A 272 13.67 -17.63 0.96
CA HIS A 272 13.73 -19.09 0.77
C HIS A 272 14.55 -19.48 -0.45
N LEU A 273 14.37 -18.82 -1.58
CA LEU A 273 15.18 -19.07 -2.78
C LEU A 273 16.66 -18.68 -2.60
N TYR A 274 16.95 -17.78 -1.66
CA TYR A 274 18.31 -17.31 -1.34
C TYR A 274 19.07 -18.26 -0.38
N ARG A 275 18.42 -19.23 0.25
CA ARG A 275 19.03 -20.17 1.20
C ARG A 275 20.19 -20.93 0.55
N SER A 276 21.23 -21.22 1.32
CA SER A 276 22.47 -21.83 0.82
C SER A 276 22.24 -23.17 0.09
N GLU A 277 21.30 -23.99 0.57
CA GLU A 277 20.94 -25.27 -0.03
C GLU A 277 20.05 -25.15 -1.29
N ILE A 278 19.40 -24.02 -1.51
CA ILE A 278 18.57 -23.73 -2.69
C ILE A 278 19.32 -22.86 -3.68
N GLY A 279 19.73 -21.66 -3.27
CA GLY A 279 20.60 -20.74 -3.99
C GLY A 279 20.12 -20.34 -5.39
N GLU A 280 18.79 -20.32 -5.63
CA GLU A 280 18.23 -20.07 -6.96
C GLU A 280 18.18 -18.58 -7.32
N VAL A 281 18.38 -17.69 -6.33
CA VAL A 281 18.52 -16.25 -6.53
C VAL A 281 19.72 -15.72 -5.74
N TYR A 282 20.25 -14.57 -6.19
CA TYR A 282 21.27 -13.82 -5.47
C TYR A 282 21.13 -12.32 -5.75
N GLU A 283 21.70 -11.47 -4.88
CA GLU A 283 21.74 -10.03 -5.10
C GLU A 283 23.10 -9.64 -5.71
N ARG A 284 23.06 -8.98 -6.86
CA ARG A 284 24.22 -8.43 -7.53
C ARG A 284 24.91 -7.37 -6.65
N GLY A 285 26.23 -7.48 -6.49
CA GLY A 285 27.03 -6.56 -5.67
C GLY A 285 26.88 -6.78 -4.16
N ALA A 286 26.26 -7.89 -3.74
CA ALA A 286 26.11 -8.21 -2.33
C ALA A 286 27.45 -8.48 -1.63
N GLU A 287 28.44 -8.98 -2.38
CA GLU A 287 29.80 -9.25 -1.93
C GLU A 287 30.58 -8.00 -1.47
N LYS A 288 30.16 -6.82 -1.94
CA LYS A 288 30.74 -5.52 -1.56
C LYS A 288 30.20 -4.96 -0.24
N ARG A 289 29.23 -5.65 0.35
CA ARG A 289 28.55 -5.21 1.58
C ARG A 289 28.96 -6.08 2.74
N VAL A 290 29.07 -5.48 3.94
CA VAL A 290 29.28 -6.24 5.17
C VAL A 290 27.99 -7.03 5.46
N GLY A 291 28.05 -8.35 5.29
CA GLY A 291 26.92 -9.26 5.52
C GLY A 291 26.82 -9.76 6.96
N SER A 292 27.97 -9.85 7.66
CA SER A 292 28.07 -10.35 9.04
C SER A 292 29.21 -9.62 9.76
N SER A 293 29.03 -9.39 11.06
CA SER A 293 30.07 -8.78 11.91
C SER A 293 31.22 -9.74 12.22
N THR A 294 31.01 -11.06 12.10
CA THR A 294 31.95 -12.10 12.47
C THR A 294 32.31 -13.07 11.35
N MET A 295 31.50 -13.15 10.31
CA MET A 295 31.66 -14.08 9.19
C MET A 295 31.74 -13.29 7.88
N PRO A 296 32.93 -12.84 7.42
CA PRO A 296 33.07 -11.98 6.24
C PRO A 296 32.51 -12.56 4.94
N HIS A 297 32.50 -13.89 4.81
CA HIS A 297 31.99 -14.60 3.64
C HIS A 297 30.46 -14.71 3.60
N LYS A 298 29.76 -14.40 4.70
CA LYS A 298 28.32 -14.61 4.81
C LYS A 298 27.55 -13.43 4.20
N ILE A 299 26.76 -13.70 3.18
CA ILE A 299 25.90 -12.73 2.51
C ILE A 299 24.45 -13.01 2.91
N ASN A 300 23.80 -12.03 3.57
CA ASN A 300 22.44 -12.17 4.06
C ASN A 300 21.45 -11.38 3.19
N PRO A 301 20.23 -11.90 2.94
CA PRO A 301 19.17 -11.21 2.21
C PRO A 301 18.44 -10.19 3.12
N LYS A 302 19.21 -9.27 3.72
CA LYS A 302 18.77 -8.38 4.82
C LYS A 302 17.62 -7.45 4.45
N ASP A 303 17.53 -7.04 3.18
CA ASP A 303 16.46 -6.14 2.74
C ASP A 303 15.11 -6.88 2.73
N PHE A 304 15.06 -8.13 2.28
CA PHE A 304 13.88 -8.99 2.34
C PHE A 304 13.49 -9.33 3.78
N GLU A 305 14.47 -9.61 4.64
CA GLU A 305 14.21 -9.85 6.07
C GLU A 305 13.59 -8.64 6.74
N ASN A 306 14.08 -7.44 6.43
CA ASN A 306 13.58 -6.20 7.02
C ASN A 306 12.15 -5.87 6.55
N VAL A 307 11.81 -6.08 5.27
CA VAL A 307 10.43 -5.90 4.78
C VAL A 307 9.45 -6.77 5.56
N LYS A 308 9.77 -8.05 5.76
CA LYS A 308 8.93 -8.93 6.59
C LYS A 308 8.88 -8.50 8.06
N SER A 309 10.00 -8.02 8.60
CA SER A 309 10.08 -7.53 9.99
C SER A 309 9.23 -6.28 10.21
N LEU A 310 9.27 -5.32 9.29
CA LEU A 310 8.39 -4.14 9.30
C LEU A 310 6.92 -4.55 9.24
N TRP A 311 6.56 -5.46 8.34
CA TRP A 311 5.19 -5.99 8.32
C TRP A 311 4.76 -6.56 9.66
N LYS A 312 5.60 -7.35 10.34
CA LYS A 312 5.29 -7.90 11.68
C LYS A 312 5.08 -6.81 12.72
N ALA A 313 5.83 -5.71 12.64
CA ALA A 313 5.71 -4.58 13.57
C ALA A 313 4.40 -3.81 13.38
N TYR A 314 3.93 -3.69 12.14
CA TYR A 314 2.76 -2.83 11.82
C TYR A 314 1.47 -3.60 11.52
N ALA A 315 1.49 -4.90 11.29
CA ALA A 315 0.28 -5.70 11.11
C ALA A 315 -0.71 -5.58 12.30
N PRO A 316 -0.26 -5.54 13.57
CA PRO A 316 -1.16 -5.34 14.71
C PRO A 316 -1.90 -3.99 14.72
N ARG A 317 -1.46 -2.97 13.99
CA ARG A 317 -2.16 -1.68 13.86
C ARG A 317 -3.57 -1.81 13.27
N MET A 318 -3.85 -2.90 12.54
CA MET A 318 -5.21 -3.19 12.08
C MET A 318 -6.19 -3.36 13.23
N VAL A 319 -5.75 -3.96 14.33
CA VAL A 319 -6.59 -4.11 15.54
C VAL A 319 -6.93 -2.74 16.12
N THR A 320 -5.98 -1.79 16.12
CA THR A 320 -6.22 -0.41 16.56
C THR A 320 -7.29 0.27 15.68
N LEU A 321 -7.14 0.20 14.35
CA LEU A 321 -8.11 0.80 13.42
C LEU A 321 -9.51 0.19 13.56
N LEU A 322 -9.62 -1.12 13.77
CA LEU A 322 -10.90 -1.78 14.04
C LEU A 322 -11.49 -1.36 15.40
N SER A 323 -10.64 -1.18 16.42
CA SER A 323 -11.09 -0.73 17.74
C SER A 323 -11.59 0.71 17.72
N ASP A 324 -11.02 1.56 16.87
CA ASP A 324 -11.42 2.96 16.71
C ASP A 324 -12.83 3.12 16.10
N GLN A 325 -13.40 2.06 15.52
CA GLN A 325 -14.81 2.04 15.09
C GLN A 325 -15.79 1.99 16.26
N ILE A 326 -15.33 1.53 17.44
CA ILE A 326 -16.17 1.40 18.62
C ILE A 326 -15.97 2.64 19.49
N SER A 327 -17.03 3.39 19.69
CA SER A 327 -17.04 4.60 20.52
C SER A 327 -18.44 4.88 21.03
N GLU A 328 -18.54 5.70 22.06
CA GLU A 328 -19.77 5.97 22.81
C GLU A 328 -20.59 7.09 22.14
N HIS A 329 -21.92 6.94 22.06
CA HIS A 329 -22.87 7.99 21.63
C HIS A 329 -22.38 8.87 20.47
N GLN A 330 -22.25 10.18 20.73
CA GLN A 330 -21.78 11.17 19.76
C GLN A 330 -20.25 11.27 19.69
N ARG A 331 -19.56 10.38 20.36
CA ARG A 331 -18.11 10.23 20.43
C ARG A 331 -17.44 11.02 21.56
N ASP A 332 -16.22 10.65 21.84
CA ASP A 332 -15.35 11.17 22.88
C ASP A 332 -13.89 11.26 22.41
N LEU A 333 -12.92 11.34 23.32
CA LEU A 333 -11.49 11.41 23.00
C LEU A 333 -10.76 10.06 23.06
N THR A 334 -11.48 8.92 23.15
CA THR A 334 -10.84 7.60 23.29
C THR A 334 -10.00 7.23 22.07
N ASN A 335 -10.26 7.79 20.89
CA ASN A 335 -9.48 7.60 19.67
C ASN A 335 -8.40 8.68 19.47
N SER A 336 -8.22 9.61 20.38
CA SER A 336 -7.31 10.75 20.20
C SER A 336 -5.84 10.32 20.03
N ALA A 337 -5.39 9.36 20.81
CA ALA A 337 -4.03 8.82 20.70
C ALA A 337 -3.88 7.90 19.48
N SER A 338 -4.82 6.96 19.27
CA SER A 338 -4.75 5.98 18.18
C SER A 338 -4.72 6.63 16.80
N ASN A 339 -5.52 7.68 16.57
CA ASN A 339 -5.53 8.45 15.32
C ASN A 339 -4.19 9.11 14.99
N ARG A 340 -3.41 9.53 15.99
CA ARG A 340 -2.07 10.11 15.79
C ARG A 340 -1.09 9.07 15.27
N PHE A 341 -1.22 7.81 15.71
CA PHE A 341 -0.36 6.71 15.29
C PHE A 341 -0.78 6.07 13.94
N ALA A 342 -1.97 6.38 13.42
CA ALA A 342 -2.46 5.78 12.17
C ALA A 342 -1.50 6.02 10.99
N VAL A 343 -0.86 7.19 10.92
CA VAL A 343 0.05 7.57 9.84
C VAL A 343 1.31 6.69 9.78
N GLU A 344 1.74 6.11 10.90
CA GLU A 344 2.93 5.26 10.97
C GLU A 344 2.83 4.02 10.05
N LEU A 345 1.61 3.46 9.90
CA LEU A 345 1.38 2.32 9.00
C LEU A 345 1.75 2.68 7.55
N PHE A 346 1.36 3.87 7.11
CA PHE A 346 1.61 4.35 5.75
C PHE A 346 3.11 4.62 5.53
N VAL A 347 3.78 5.23 6.50
CA VAL A 347 5.24 5.46 6.47
C VAL A 347 6.00 4.15 6.42
N ALA A 348 5.63 3.17 7.27
CA ALA A 348 6.26 1.86 7.29
C ALA A 348 6.04 1.07 5.98
N PHE A 349 4.85 1.20 5.39
CA PHE A 349 4.55 0.59 4.09
C PHE A 349 5.40 1.21 2.98
N GLU A 350 5.49 2.54 2.91
CA GLU A 350 6.33 3.22 1.91
C GLU A 350 7.81 2.82 2.06
N GLN A 351 8.32 2.76 3.29
CA GLN A 351 9.67 2.25 3.55
C GLN A 351 9.86 0.82 3.03
N ALA A 352 8.86 -0.04 3.18
CA ALA A 352 8.92 -1.41 2.67
C ALA A 352 8.86 -1.45 1.13
N VAL A 353 8.06 -0.59 0.50
CA VAL A 353 7.96 -0.47 -0.97
C VAL A 353 9.31 -0.05 -1.56
N LEU A 354 9.92 1.01 -1.04
CA LEU A 354 11.22 1.50 -1.52
C LEU A 354 12.33 0.47 -1.30
N ARG A 355 12.32 -0.19 -0.15
CA ARG A 355 13.29 -1.24 0.18
C ARG A 355 13.14 -2.46 -0.73
N MET A 356 11.90 -2.89 -0.98
CA MET A 356 11.62 -4.00 -1.89
C MET A 356 12.04 -3.65 -3.32
N ASN A 357 11.77 -2.44 -3.79
CA ASN A 357 12.20 -1.95 -5.09
C ASN A 357 13.73 -2.01 -5.24
N LYS A 358 14.45 -1.53 -4.22
CA LYS A 358 15.92 -1.59 -4.15
C LYS A 358 16.43 -3.03 -4.15
N ALA A 359 15.82 -3.93 -3.40
CA ALA A 359 16.23 -5.33 -3.32
C ALA A 359 16.00 -6.06 -4.66
N LEU A 360 14.79 -5.94 -5.23
CA LEU A 360 14.43 -6.59 -6.49
C LEU A 360 15.22 -6.04 -7.69
N SER A 361 15.57 -4.76 -7.71
CA SER A 361 16.42 -4.20 -8.79
C SER A 361 17.82 -4.80 -8.87
N ARG A 362 18.27 -5.46 -7.80
CA ARG A 362 19.55 -6.13 -7.69
C ARG A 362 19.44 -7.66 -7.76
N LEU A 363 18.22 -8.19 -7.67
CA LEU A 363 17.97 -9.62 -7.65
C LEU A 363 18.22 -10.21 -9.04
N GLU A 364 19.00 -11.26 -9.09
CA GLU A 364 19.24 -12.04 -10.31
C GLU A 364 18.96 -13.53 -10.05
N PRO A 365 18.38 -14.24 -11.02
CA PRO A 365 18.28 -15.70 -10.95
C PRO A 365 19.66 -16.33 -11.10
N ASN A 366 19.99 -17.27 -10.22
CA ASN A 366 21.18 -18.11 -10.34
C ASN A 366 20.88 -19.25 -11.28
N ARG A 367 21.21 -19.09 -12.56
CA ARG A 367 20.86 -20.03 -13.62
C ARG A 367 21.54 -21.39 -13.43
N GLU A 368 22.72 -21.43 -12.84
CA GLU A 368 23.43 -22.66 -12.54
C GLU A 368 22.69 -23.48 -11.48
N ASN A 369 22.32 -22.85 -10.36
CA ASN A 369 21.59 -23.55 -9.31
C ASN A 369 20.15 -23.88 -9.70
N LEU A 370 19.46 -23.03 -10.48
CA LEU A 370 18.16 -23.36 -11.07
C LEU A 370 18.25 -24.66 -11.88
N LYS A 371 19.22 -24.75 -12.76
CA LYS A 371 19.45 -25.95 -13.57
C LYS A 371 19.83 -27.16 -12.69
N LYS A 372 20.77 -27.00 -11.76
CA LYS A 372 21.21 -28.07 -10.83
C LYS A 372 20.03 -28.64 -10.04
N ASN A 373 19.16 -27.76 -9.46
CA ASN A 373 18.03 -28.21 -8.66
C ASN A 373 16.96 -28.91 -9.52
N LEU A 374 16.76 -28.44 -10.75
CA LEU A 374 15.84 -29.06 -11.71
C LEU A 374 16.35 -30.43 -12.15
N GLU A 375 17.65 -30.55 -12.50
CA GLU A 375 18.28 -31.82 -12.89
C GLU A 375 18.33 -32.86 -11.76
N ALA A 376 18.50 -32.40 -10.50
CA ALA A 376 18.50 -33.28 -9.33
C ALA A 376 17.19 -34.06 -9.13
N SER A 377 16.08 -33.54 -9.64
CA SER A 377 14.75 -34.16 -9.55
C SER A 377 14.28 -34.82 -10.85
N LYS A 378 15.05 -34.70 -11.93
CA LYS A 378 14.71 -35.07 -13.31
C LYS A 378 14.08 -36.48 -13.44
N SER A 379 14.67 -37.48 -12.81
CA SER A 379 14.19 -38.86 -12.88
C SER A 379 12.89 -39.12 -12.11
N LEU A 380 12.51 -38.25 -11.15
CA LEU A 380 11.28 -38.38 -10.38
C LEU A 380 10.15 -37.50 -10.95
N ILE A 381 10.47 -36.37 -11.57
CA ILE A 381 9.51 -35.46 -12.22
C ILE A 381 8.70 -36.23 -13.29
N VAL A 382 9.30 -37.15 -14.00
CA VAL A 382 8.61 -37.93 -15.05
C VAL A 382 7.50 -38.85 -14.55
N ALA A 383 7.40 -39.12 -13.25
CA ALA A 383 6.40 -40.04 -12.72
C ALA A 383 4.95 -39.57 -13.04
N GLU A 384 4.66 -38.30 -12.92
CA GLU A 384 3.34 -37.77 -13.26
C GLU A 384 3.09 -37.77 -14.77
N PRO A 385 3.98 -37.25 -15.66
CA PRO A 385 3.79 -37.39 -17.09
C PRO A 385 3.63 -38.84 -17.54
N ILE A 386 4.40 -39.81 -17.00
CA ILE A 386 4.24 -41.24 -17.30
C ILE A 386 2.83 -41.73 -16.91
N TYR A 387 2.35 -41.35 -15.70
CA TYR A 387 0.99 -41.68 -15.29
C TYR A 387 -0.05 -41.16 -16.29
N ILE A 388 0.05 -39.90 -16.66
CA ILE A 388 -0.91 -39.26 -17.58
C ILE A 388 -0.88 -39.89 -18.96
N VAL A 389 0.29 -40.10 -19.55
CA VAL A 389 0.40 -40.68 -20.91
C VAL A 389 -0.02 -42.15 -20.96
N LEU A 390 0.24 -42.94 -19.91
CA LEU A 390 -0.24 -44.32 -19.81
C LEU A 390 -1.77 -44.36 -19.68
N ALA A 391 -2.37 -43.45 -18.91
CA ALA A 391 -3.82 -43.33 -18.81
C ALA A 391 -4.45 -42.99 -20.17
N LEU A 392 -3.90 -42.01 -20.88
CA LEU A 392 -4.34 -41.63 -22.23
C LEU A 392 -4.19 -42.73 -23.25
N ALA A 393 -3.17 -43.60 -23.07
CA ALA A 393 -2.94 -44.76 -23.93
C ALA A 393 -3.83 -45.98 -23.59
N GLY A 394 -4.66 -45.91 -22.52
CA GLY A 394 -5.60 -46.95 -22.10
C GLY A 394 -4.96 -48.03 -21.20
N HIS A 395 -3.91 -47.73 -20.48
CA HIS A 395 -3.36 -48.64 -19.49
C HIS A 395 -4.33 -48.87 -18.32
N PRO A 396 -4.60 -50.14 -17.88
CA PRO A 396 -5.63 -50.44 -16.88
C PRO A 396 -5.28 -49.92 -15.47
N ALA A 397 -4.01 -49.77 -15.14
CA ALA A 397 -3.55 -49.30 -13.81
C ALA A 397 -2.38 -48.30 -13.97
N PRO A 398 -2.62 -47.11 -14.53
CA PRO A 398 -1.54 -46.19 -14.91
C PRO A 398 -0.86 -45.54 -13.69
N TYR A 399 -1.60 -45.25 -12.63
CA TYR A 399 -1.05 -44.66 -11.40
C TYR A 399 -0.18 -45.65 -10.64
N GLU A 400 -0.63 -46.91 -10.48
CA GLU A 400 0.14 -47.98 -9.81
C GLU A 400 1.42 -48.24 -10.53
N LYS A 401 1.38 -48.23 -11.87
CA LYS A 401 2.59 -48.44 -12.69
C LYS A 401 3.57 -47.28 -12.54
N ALA A 402 3.11 -46.05 -12.59
CA ALA A 402 3.96 -44.87 -12.34
C ALA A 402 4.56 -44.88 -10.92
N LYS A 403 3.79 -45.29 -9.91
CA LYS A 403 4.25 -45.47 -8.54
C LYS A 403 5.33 -46.54 -8.40
N GLU A 404 5.14 -47.66 -9.04
CA GLU A 404 6.14 -48.75 -9.13
C GLU A 404 7.47 -48.22 -9.74
N LEU A 405 7.37 -47.51 -10.87
CA LEU A 405 8.54 -46.93 -11.56
C LEU A 405 9.26 -45.90 -10.69
N ALA A 406 8.52 -45.01 -9.98
CA ALA A 406 9.10 -44.08 -9.04
C ALA A 406 9.83 -44.79 -7.88
N GLY A 407 9.30 -45.92 -7.41
CA GLY A 407 9.98 -46.79 -6.44
C GLY A 407 11.28 -47.37 -6.95
N ARG A 408 11.31 -47.86 -8.21
CA ARG A 408 12.52 -48.38 -8.86
C ARG A 408 13.58 -47.28 -9.06
N VAL A 409 13.18 -46.09 -9.43
CA VAL A 409 14.07 -44.92 -9.52
C VAL A 409 14.76 -44.67 -8.18
N ARG A 410 13.98 -44.62 -7.08
CA ARG A 410 14.53 -44.39 -5.74
C ARG A 410 15.47 -45.47 -5.28
N ALA A 411 15.12 -46.75 -5.51
CA ALA A 411 15.87 -47.90 -5.02
C ALA A 411 17.12 -48.21 -5.90
N LYS A 412 16.98 -48.12 -7.22
CA LYS A 412 17.99 -48.65 -8.18
C LYS A 412 18.51 -47.60 -9.15
N LYS A 413 18.05 -46.35 -9.07
CA LYS A 413 18.38 -45.25 -10.01
C LYS A 413 18.10 -45.60 -11.48
N GLU A 414 17.13 -46.49 -11.73
CA GLU A 414 16.75 -46.89 -13.09
C GLU A 414 16.10 -45.70 -13.83
N ASN A 415 16.26 -45.68 -15.15
CA ASN A 415 15.58 -44.67 -15.98
C ASN A 415 14.13 -45.11 -16.25
N PRO A 416 13.10 -44.40 -15.71
CA PRO A 416 11.70 -44.83 -15.82
C PRO A 416 11.20 -44.81 -17.26
N VAL A 417 11.68 -43.88 -18.09
CA VAL A 417 11.27 -43.79 -19.51
C VAL A 417 11.81 -44.96 -20.31
N ALA A 418 13.07 -45.37 -20.05
CA ALA A 418 13.64 -46.57 -20.69
C ALA A 418 12.88 -47.82 -20.31
N ILE A 419 12.39 -47.89 -19.05
CA ILE A 419 11.57 -49.02 -18.61
C ILE A 419 10.24 -49.06 -19.36
N VAL A 420 9.53 -47.92 -19.47
CA VAL A 420 8.26 -47.83 -20.21
C VAL A 420 8.44 -48.22 -21.68
N LYS A 421 9.53 -47.76 -22.33
CA LYS A 421 9.87 -48.16 -23.70
C LYS A 421 10.05 -49.66 -23.85
N LYS A 422 10.70 -50.31 -22.88
CA LYS A 422 11.04 -51.71 -22.91
C LYS A 422 9.90 -52.65 -22.47
N GLU A 423 9.23 -52.32 -21.37
CA GLU A 423 8.25 -53.18 -20.71
C GLU A 423 6.82 -52.94 -21.20
N LEU A 424 6.51 -51.75 -21.77
CA LEU A 424 5.18 -51.36 -22.19
C LEU A 424 5.16 -50.78 -23.62
N PRO A 425 5.72 -51.50 -24.63
CA PRO A 425 5.86 -51.00 -26.00
C PRO A 425 4.51 -50.70 -26.66
N GLU A 426 3.44 -51.44 -26.34
CA GLU A 426 2.10 -51.25 -26.87
C GLU A 426 1.47 -49.93 -26.43
N TYR A 427 1.79 -49.46 -25.23
CA TYR A 427 1.35 -48.14 -24.73
C TYR A 427 2.30 -47.06 -25.23
N TRP A 428 3.62 -47.29 -25.21
CA TRP A 428 4.60 -46.32 -25.69
C TRP A 428 4.33 -45.89 -27.13
N ASN A 429 3.93 -46.83 -28.03
CA ASN A 429 3.63 -46.51 -29.42
C ASN A 429 2.39 -45.63 -29.60
N LYS A 430 1.51 -45.57 -28.62
CA LYS A 430 0.31 -44.69 -28.62
C LYS A 430 0.59 -43.29 -28.06
N ILE A 431 1.76 -43.07 -27.44
CA ILE A 431 2.12 -41.78 -26.87
C ILE A 431 2.48 -40.82 -28.01
N SER A 432 1.97 -39.56 -27.94
CA SER A 432 2.25 -38.52 -28.91
C SER A 432 3.76 -38.15 -28.93
N ASP A 433 4.25 -37.67 -30.06
CA ASP A 433 5.64 -37.21 -30.16
C ASP A 433 5.99 -36.06 -29.26
N MET A 434 5.01 -35.17 -28.98
CA MET A 434 5.16 -34.11 -28.03
C MET A 434 5.39 -34.66 -26.60
N ALA A 435 4.58 -35.63 -26.18
CA ALA A 435 4.73 -36.24 -24.86
C ALA A 435 6.03 -37.05 -24.74
N LYS A 436 6.47 -37.73 -25.82
CA LYS A 436 7.77 -38.41 -25.87
C LYS A 436 8.94 -37.45 -25.65
N LYS A 437 8.89 -36.25 -26.27
CA LYS A 437 9.90 -35.19 -26.05
C LYS A 437 9.95 -34.74 -24.59
N ILE A 438 8.81 -34.58 -23.94
CA ILE A 438 8.71 -34.20 -22.51
C ILE A 438 9.29 -35.33 -21.65
N LEU A 439 8.98 -36.59 -21.95
CA LEU A 439 9.52 -37.70 -21.19
C LEU A 439 11.06 -37.85 -21.36
N ASP A 440 11.59 -37.58 -22.55
CA ASP A 440 13.02 -37.59 -22.82
C ASP A 440 13.76 -36.44 -22.17
N ASP A 441 13.12 -35.25 -22.07
CA ASP A 441 13.63 -34.11 -21.34
C ASP A 441 12.56 -33.47 -20.43
N PRO A 442 12.34 -34.02 -19.23
CA PRO A 442 11.32 -33.52 -18.31
C PRO A 442 11.57 -32.10 -17.78
N THR A 443 12.75 -31.53 -17.99
CA THR A 443 12.99 -30.12 -17.67
C THR A 443 12.13 -29.15 -18.52
N SER A 444 11.64 -29.62 -19.64
CA SER A 444 10.75 -28.92 -20.55
C SER A 444 9.25 -29.01 -20.16
N TYR A 445 8.92 -29.81 -19.13
CA TYR A 445 7.54 -29.99 -18.66
C TYR A 445 7.04 -28.79 -17.84
N THR A 446 7.09 -27.62 -18.44
CA THR A 446 6.68 -26.35 -17.80
C THR A 446 5.24 -25.94 -18.11
N GLY A 447 4.49 -26.82 -18.79
CA GLY A 447 3.12 -26.55 -19.20
C GLY A 447 2.97 -25.23 -19.97
N THR A 448 2.00 -24.41 -19.60
CA THR A 448 1.76 -23.10 -20.22
C THR A 448 2.48 -21.95 -19.51
N ALA A 449 3.32 -22.23 -18.52
CA ALA A 449 3.95 -21.20 -17.68
C ALA A 449 4.67 -20.09 -18.48
N PRO A 450 5.46 -20.38 -19.54
CA PRO A 450 6.13 -19.34 -20.31
C PRO A 450 5.14 -18.36 -20.99
N ALA A 451 4.09 -18.90 -21.60
CA ALA A 451 3.06 -18.10 -22.28
C ALA A 451 2.24 -17.28 -21.29
N ARG A 452 1.82 -17.90 -20.19
CA ARG A 452 1.03 -17.24 -19.13
C ARG A 452 1.81 -16.13 -18.45
N ALA A 453 3.12 -16.29 -18.23
CA ALA A 453 3.97 -15.24 -17.70
C ALA A 453 3.93 -13.97 -18.55
N VAL A 454 4.01 -14.11 -19.87
CA VAL A 454 3.96 -12.99 -20.80
C VAL A 454 2.56 -12.38 -20.87
N GLU A 455 1.52 -13.20 -20.93
CA GLU A 455 0.12 -12.76 -20.99
C GLU A 455 -0.27 -11.92 -19.77
N ILE A 456 -0.07 -12.48 -18.56
CA ILE A 456 -0.38 -11.81 -17.30
C ILE A 456 0.43 -10.50 -17.18
N SER A 457 1.72 -10.56 -17.44
CA SER A 457 2.59 -9.38 -17.38
C SER A 457 2.15 -8.29 -18.36
N THR A 458 1.63 -8.66 -19.53
CA THR A 458 1.12 -7.69 -20.51
C THR A 458 -0.19 -7.05 -20.04
N ALA A 459 -1.11 -7.84 -19.50
CA ALA A 459 -2.36 -7.33 -18.95
C ALA A 459 -2.11 -6.39 -17.75
N VAL A 460 -1.22 -6.76 -16.84
CA VAL A 460 -0.83 -5.93 -15.69
C VAL A 460 -0.19 -4.61 -16.17
N THR A 461 0.74 -4.66 -17.13
CA THR A 461 1.36 -3.44 -17.70
C THR A 461 0.31 -2.47 -18.24
N LYS A 462 -0.65 -2.99 -19.03
CA LYS A 462 -1.72 -2.18 -19.61
C LYS A 462 -2.54 -1.48 -18.51
N ARG A 463 -2.93 -2.20 -17.48
CA ARG A 463 -3.74 -1.64 -16.40
C ARG A 463 -2.97 -0.62 -15.54
N LEU A 464 -1.69 -0.89 -15.22
CA LEU A 464 -0.84 0.07 -14.51
C LEU A 464 -0.67 1.38 -15.28
N SER A 465 -0.55 1.30 -16.62
CA SER A 465 -0.48 2.50 -17.47
C SER A 465 -1.77 3.35 -17.38
N GLN A 466 -2.93 2.71 -17.31
CA GLN A 466 -4.21 3.40 -17.11
C GLN A 466 -4.28 4.06 -15.73
N LEU A 467 -3.90 3.33 -14.68
CA LEU A 467 -3.87 3.85 -13.30
C LEU A 467 -2.95 5.08 -13.17
N LYS A 468 -1.78 5.06 -13.80
CA LYS A 468 -0.88 6.24 -13.85
C LYS A 468 -1.52 7.46 -14.50
N VAL A 469 -2.35 7.26 -15.52
CA VAL A 469 -3.10 8.36 -16.16
C VAL A 469 -4.21 8.85 -15.23
N GLU A 470 -4.92 7.94 -14.58
CA GLU A 470 -5.98 8.26 -13.61
C GLU A 470 -5.43 9.09 -12.44
N LEU A 471 -4.30 8.70 -11.86
CA LEU A 471 -3.64 9.42 -10.76
C LEU A 471 -3.13 10.83 -11.16
N LYS A 472 -2.75 11.02 -12.42
CA LYS A 472 -2.26 12.31 -12.90
C LYS A 472 -3.37 13.27 -13.34
N LYS A 473 -4.61 12.82 -13.43
CA LYS A 473 -5.72 13.70 -13.79
C LYS A 473 -5.90 14.74 -12.69
N PRO A 474 -5.81 16.04 -13.03
CA PRO A 474 -6.16 17.06 -12.05
C PRO A 474 -7.60 16.89 -11.62
N ALA A 475 -7.87 17.16 -10.33
CA ALA A 475 -9.26 17.22 -9.89
C ALA A 475 -10.05 18.19 -10.79
N PRO A 476 -11.27 17.83 -11.23
CA PRO A 476 -12.07 18.72 -12.06
C PRO A 476 -12.25 20.05 -11.34
N LYS A 477 -12.07 21.14 -12.07
CA LYS A 477 -12.42 22.47 -11.54
C LYS A 477 -13.92 22.48 -11.28
N LYS A 478 -14.30 22.50 -10.00
CA LYS A 478 -15.70 22.61 -9.59
C LYS A 478 -16.13 24.07 -9.72
N ASP A 479 -17.28 24.29 -10.33
CA ASP A 479 -17.99 25.57 -10.26
C ASP A 479 -18.91 25.51 -9.05
N PHE A 480 -18.74 26.45 -8.15
CA PHE A 480 -19.48 26.54 -6.88
C PHE A 480 -20.59 27.60 -6.93
N ALA A 481 -20.86 28.22 -8.08
CA ALA A 481 -21.78 29.33 -8.19
C ALA A 481 -23.21 28.98 -7.77
N ALA A 482 -23.66 27.77 -8.09
CA ALA A 482 -25.01 27.30 -7.75
C ALA A 482 -25.15 27.12 -6.22
N GLU A 483 -24.24 26.38 -5.59
CA GLU A 483 -24.24 26.14 -4.15
C GLU A 483 -24.12 27.44 -3.34
N ILE A 484 -23.24 28.34 -3.78
CA ILE A 484 -23.08 29.66 -3.16
C ILE A 484 -24.37 30.50 -3.31
N GLY A 485 -25.03 30.46 -4.47
CA GLY A 485 -26.31 31.15 -4.72
C GLY A 485 -27.41 30.65 -3.79
N GLU A 486 -27.56 29.34 -3.65
CA GLU A 486 -28.57 28.76 -2.73
C GLU A 486 -28.30 29.10 -1.27
N LEU A 487 -27.05 29.10 -0.84
CA LEU A 487 -26.68 29.45 0.55
C LEU A 487 -26.91 30.93 0.84
N LYS A 488 -26.63 31.83 -0.10
CA LYS A 488 -26.94 33.26 0.02
C LYS A 488 -28.46 33.51 0.17
N ALA A 489 -29.25 32.84 -0.66
CA ALA A 489 -30.70 32.93 -0.58
C ALA A 489 -31.25 32.43 0.79
N ALA A 490 -30.67 31.37 1.33
CA ALA A 490 -31.02 30.86 2.65
C ALA A 490 -30.69 31.85 3.76
N LEU A 491 -29.53 32.54 3.70
CA LEU A 491 -29.14 33.58 4.64
C LEU A 491 -30.08 34.81 4.64
N GLU A 492 -30.59 35.20 3.46
CA GLU A 492 -31.53 36.29 3.31
C GLU A 492 -32.91 35.94 3.89
N GLN A 493 -33.35 34.69 3.79
CA GLN A 493 -34.61 34.20 4.33
C GLN A 493 -34.60 34.03 5.87
N GLY A 494 -33.41 33.81 6.46
CA GLY A 494 -33.23 33.65 7.90
C GLY A 494 -33.00 34.94 8.67
N ARG A 495 -32.84 36.05 7.95
CA ARG A 495 -32.76 37.43 8.51
C ARG A 495 -34.14 38.09 8.50
#